data_7cd4ec178df21341a997949596da00df
#
_entry.id   7cd4ec178df21341a997949596da00df
#
_cell.length_a   1.000
_cell.length_b   1.000
_cell.length_c   1.000
_cell.angle_alpha   90.00
_cell.angle_beta   90.00
_cell.angle_gamma   90.00
#
_symmetry.space_group_name_H-M   'P 1'
#
loop_
_entity.id
_entity.type
_entity.pdbx_description
1 polymer ?
#
loop_
_entity_poly.entity_id
_entity_poly.type
_entity_poly.pdbx_seq_one_letter_code
_entity_poly.pdbx_strand_id
1 'polypeptide(L)'
;MKKGIYLDHSGTTIYARTLIESFANHMLSNLYGNPHSANAPAELSGHVVDSVRQKVLNFFGADPRHFDLVFTANATAGIKLVADCFRDLAERTRDGSFWYGYHKDSHTSLVGVRELAYGHFHCFESDGEVENWLRRPGSVPSGNNSSTRLRHLSRRGGLGLLAYPGQSNMTGRRLPLSWPGAVRSSPDLTNTYSLLDCAALAMTSPLDAVFRNVETAPDFTCVSLYKIFGFPDLGALIVRKDSGHILTLRKYFGGGTVTMVSVLGGSWHKTKGLDSTAAESHEGSTAASKGPSYEIHDSLEDGTLPFHSVLALGQAIDVHSRIYGSMGNISRHTNLLSKTLYDELRRLRHANGRPACHIYTDDDGQGYGDPQRQGATVAFNMMDADGIYIPYSDVEKIANDNGVYVRSGGEFARPLENRPNFTYHSSG
;
A
#
# COMPACT_ATOMS: atom_id res chain seq x y z
N MET A 1 -12.31 25.51 -19.67
CA MET A 1 -12.10 24.06 -19.63
C MET A 1 -13.30 23.37 -20.25
N LYS A 2 -13.13 22.43 -21.21
CA LYS A 2 -14.20 21.52 -21.60
C LYS A 2 -14.69 20.79 -20.34
N LYS A 3 -15.99 20.77 -20.09
CA LYS A 3 -16.58 19.97 -19.01
C LYS A 3 -16.39 18.50 -19.36
N GLY A 4 -15.49 17.80 -18.69
CA GLY A 4 -15.27 16.37 -18.82
C GLY A 4 -15.67 15.64 -17.56
N ILE A 5 -15.96 14.36 -17.68
CA ILE A 5 -16.27 13.44 -16.57
C ILE A 5 -15.00 12.61 -16.33
N TYR A 6 -14.33 12.84 -15.20
CA TYR A 6 -13.12 12.12 -14.83
C TYR A 6 -13.48 10.90 -13.97
N LEU A 7 -13.17 9.71 -14.48
CA LEU A 7 -13.46 8.43 -13.81
C LEU A 7 -12.19 7.61 -13.52
N ASP A 8 -10.99 8.13 -13.83
CA ASP A 8 -9.72 7.44 -13.54
C ASP A 8 -9.15 7.80 -12.16
N HIS A 9 -10.00 7.90 -11.14
CA HIS A 9 -9.56 8.15 -9.77
C HIS A 9 -8.65 7.04 -9.21
N SER A 10 -8.71 5.83 -9.77
CA SER A 10 -7.84 4.70 -9.37
C SER A 10 -6.37 4.92 -9.72
N GLY A 11 -6.09 5.72 -10.74
CA GLY A 11 -4.74 6.16 -11.07
C GLY A 11 -4.28 7.27 -10.13
N THR A 12 -5.02 8.38 -10.14
CA THR A 12 -4.88 9.51 -9.22
C THR A 12 -6.22 10.22 -9.10
N THR A 13 -6.57 10.74 -7.92
CA THR A 13 -7.76 11.59 -7.81
C THR A 13 -7.44 13.03 -8.25
N ILE A 14 -8.48 13.83 -8.47
CA ILE A 14 -8.33 15.24 -8.80
C ILE A 14 -8.11 16.03 -7.52
N TYR A 15 -7.08 16.88 -7.50
CA TYR A 15 -6.82 17.75 -6.36
C TYR A 15 -7.78 18.95 -6.30
N ALA A 16 -8.10 19.39 -5.10
CA ALA A 16 -8.93 20.57 -4.89
C ALA A 16 -8.13 21.86 -5.25
N ARG A 17 -8.77 22.80 -5.94
CA ARG A 17 -8.17 24.12 -6.23
C ARG A 17 -7.70 24.83 -4.95
N THR A 18 -8.52 24.78 -3.91
CA THR A 18 -8.21 25.36 -2.60
C THR A 18 -7.00 24.75 -1.92
N LEU A 19 -6.64 23.51 -2.26
CA LEU A 19 -5.39 22.89 -1.79
C LEU A 19 -4.18 23.61 -2.38
N ILE A 20 -4.18 23.83 -3.69
CA ILE A 20 -3.06 24.50 -4.38
C ILE A 20 -2.93 25.94 -3.87
N GLU A 21 -4.03 26.65 -3.72
CA GLU A 21 -4.05 28.02 -3.17
C GLU A 21 -3.54 28.06 -1.73
N SER A 22 -3.96 27.12 -0.87
CA SER A 22 -3.50 27.01 0.51
C SER A 22 -2.01 26.73 0.59
N PHE A 23 -1.53 25.76 -0.20
CA PHE A 23 -0.10 25.41 -0.25
C PHE A 23 0.74 26.58 -0.76
N ALA A 24 0.33 27.23 -1.85
CA ALA A 24 1.05 28.40 -2.38
C ALA A 24 1.16 29.53 -1.35
N ASN A 25 0.06 29.86 -0.67
CA ASN A 25 0.05 30.87 0.38
C ASN A 25 0.97 30.52 1.54
N HIS A 26 0.99 29.23 1.92
CA HIS A 26 1.85 28.74 2.99
C HIS A 26 3.33 28.87 2.64
N MET A 27 3.70 28.53 1.40
CA MET A 27 5.06 28.69 0.88
C MET A 27 5.49 30.17 0.76
N LEU A 28 4.60 31.06 0.36
CA LEU A 28 4.88 32.48 0.21
C LEU A 28 5.04 33.20 1.58
N SER A 29 4.39 32.67 2.62
CA SER A 29 4.36 33.30 3.95
C SER A 29 5.49 32.80 4.87
N ASN A 30 6.23 31.78 4.49
CA ASN A 30 7.26 31.15 5.34
C ASN A 30 8.53 30.88 4.54
N LEU A 31 9.66 30.88 5.22
CA LEU A 31 10.94 30.44 4.67
C LEU A 31 11.27 29.05 5.20
N TYR A 32 11.30 28.06 4.31
CA TYR A 32 11.64 26.68 4.64
C TYR A 32 13.07 26.36 4.21
N GLY A 33 13.85 25.77 5.11
CA GLY A 33 15.22 25.30 4.86
C GLY A 33 15.30 23.79 4.78
N ASN A 34 16.49 23.27 4.45
CA ASN A 34 16.76 21.84 4.51
C ASN A 34 16.69 21.36 5.98
N PRO A 35 15.80 20.40 6.33
CA PRO A 35 15.62 19.95 7.70
C PRO A 35 16.86 19.34 8.38
N HIS A 36 17.91 19.02 7.60
CA HIS A 36 19.21 18.55 8.15
C HIS A 36 20.14 19.68 8.60
N SER A 37 19.79 20.95 8.40
CA SER A 37 20.58 22.09 8.82
C SER A 37 20.14 22.58 10.22
N ALA A 38 21.02 23.33 10.92
CA ALA A 38 20.75 23.84 12.26
C ALA A 38 20.43 25.34 12.26
N ASN A 39 19.56 25.78 11.35
CA ASN A 39 19.12 27.19 11.30
C ASN A 39 17.58 27.26 11.39
N ALA A 40 17.04 28.44 11.75
CA ALA A 40 15.60 28.61 12.01
C ALA A 40 14.68 28.15 10.86
N PRO A 41 14.97 28.42 9.55
CA PRO A 41 14.20 27.84 8.45
C PRO A 41 14.22 26.31 8.39
N ALA A 42 15.34 25.68 8.74
CA ALA A 42 15.48 24.23 8.77
C ALA A 42 14.71 23.61 9.93
N GLU A 43 14.79 24.22 11.11
CA GLU A 43 14.02 23.81 12.29
C GLU A 43 12.51 23.89 12.03
N LEU A 44 12.06 24.97 11.36
CA LEU A 44 10.66 25.09 10.94
C LEU A 44 10.24 23.94 10.03
N SER A 45 11.07 23.59 9.04
CA SER A 45 10.81 22.46 8.14
C SER A 45 10.72 21.13 8.89
N GLY A 46 11.63 20.87 9.82
CA GLY A 46 11.63 19.67 10.66
C GLY A 46 10.35 19.55 11.48
N HIS A 47 9.99 20.60 12.22
CA HIS A 47 8.76 20.62 13.03
C HIS A 47 7.49 20.39 12.19
N VAL A 48 7.43 20.98 10.99
CA VAL A 48 6.26 20.77 10.14
C VAL A 48 6.23 19.34 9.59
N VAL A 49 7.38 18.77 9.19
CA VAL A 49 7.44 17.37 8.76
C VAL A 49 6.94 16.43 9.86
N ASP A 50 7.40 16.60 11.09
CA ASP A 50 6.97 15.78 12.24
C ASP A 50 5.48 15.95 12.53
N SER A 51 4.98 17.19 12.50
CA SER A 51 3.56 17.48 12.68
C SER A 51 2.71 16.82 11.58
N VAL A 52 3.15 16.84 10.32
CA VAL A 52 2.43 16.20 9.22
C VAL A 52 2.46 14.69 9.35
N ARG A 53 3.57 14.09 9.82
CA ARG A 53 3.65 12.65 10.11
C ARG A 53 2.57 12.23 11.10
N GLN A 54 2.42 12.98 12.21
CA GLN A 54 1.35 12.75 13.19
C GLN A 54 -0.05 12.95 12.58
N LYS A 55 -0.25 13.98 11.75
CA LYS A 55 -1.52 14.22 11.06
C LYS A 55 -1.91 13.04 10.15
N VAL A 56 -0.95 12.45 9.44
CA VAL A 56 -1.21 11.28 8.56
C VAL A 56 -1.59 10.06 9.39
N LEU A 57 -0.86 9.77 10.47
CA LEU A 57 -1.21 8.68 11.38
C LEU A 57 -2.62 8.86 11.94
N ASN A 58 -2.94 10.06 12.44
CA ASN A 58 -4.26 10.38 12.96
C ASN A 58 -5.37 10.28 11.89
N PHE A 59 -5.08 10.72 10.65
CA PHE A 59 -6.02 10.62 9.53
C PHE A 59 -6.43 9.18 9.23
N PHE A 60 -5.51 8.23 9.40
CA PHE A 60 -5.77 6.80 9.22
C PHE A 60 -6.22 6.08 10.49
N GLY A 61 -6.27 6.75 11.63
CA GLY A 61 -6.61 6.14 12.93
C GLY A 61 -5.50 5.25 13.51
N ALA A 62 -4.25 5.43 13.05
CA ALA A 62 -3.07 4.73 13.55
C ALA A 62 -2.47 5.48 14.75
N ASP A 63 -2.52 4.89 15.93
CA ASP A 63 -1.98 5.53 17.16
C ASP A 63 -0.44 5.62 17.09
N PRO A 64 0.15 6.83 17.17
CA PRO A 64 1.59 7.03 17.13
C PRO A 64 2.40 6.31 18.22
N ARG A 65 1.75 5.88 19.29
CA ARG A 65 2.39 5.06 20.33
C ARG A 65 2.75 3.67 19.84
N HIS A 66 1.98 3.14 18.86
CA HIS A 66 2.09 1.78 18.34
C HIS A 66 2.56 1.72 16.90
N PHE A 67 2.43 2.81 16.17
CA PHE A 67 2.77 2.88 14.74
C PHE A 67 3.72 4.04 14.48
N ASP A 68 4.60 3.82 13.49
CA ASP A 68 5.42 4.87 12.90
C ASP A 68 5.11 4.98 11.40
N LEU A 69 5.44 6.11 10.80
CA LEU A 69 5.18 6.38 9.40
C LEU A 69 6.46 6.75 8.67
N VAL A 70 6.74 6.03 7.60
CA VAL A 70 7.87 6.28 6.69
C VAL A 70 7.31 6.89 5.40
N PHE A 71 7.74 8.09 5.05
CA PHE A 71 7.37 8.69 3.77
C PHE A 71 8.06 7.98 2.62
N THR A 72 7.31 7.70 1.57
CA THR A 72 7.79 7.05 0.35
C THR A 72 7.24 7.77 -0.87
N ALA A 73 7.79 7.49 -2.06
CA ALA A 73 7.26 8.09 -3.30
C ALA A 73 5.81 7.63 -3.60
N ASN A 74 5.48 6.40 -3.27
CA ASN A 74 4.15 5.79 -3.47
C ASN A 74 4.09 4.45 -2.72
N ALA A 75 2.93 3.77 -2.77
CA ALA A 75 2.78 2.45 -2.14
C ALA A 75 3.78 1.42 -2.69
N THR A 76 4.08 1.43 -3.99
CA THR A 76 5.08 0.53 -4.61
C THR A 76 6.46 0.69 -3.99
N ALA A 77 6.90 1.93 -3.72
CA ALA A 77 8.16 2.19 -3.04
C ALA A 77 8.17 1.66 -1.61
N GLY A 78 7.05 1.78 -0.88
CA GLY A 78 6.88 1.20 0.45
C GLY A 78 6.93 -0.33 0.43
N ILE A 79 6.22 -0.97 -0.50
CA ILE A 79 6.23 -2.42 -0.71
C ILE A 79 7.66 -2.91 -1.02
N LYS A 80 8.35 -2.21 -1.93
CA LYS A 80 9.74 -2.52 -2.29
C LYS A 80 10.67 -2.41 -1.09
N LEU A 81 10.53 -1.37 -0.27
CA LEU A 81 11.34 -1.19 0.94
C LEU A 81 11.17 -2.38 1.90
N VAL A 82 9.93 -2.80 2.18
CA VAL A 82 9.65 -3.98 3.00
C VAL A 82 10.29 -5.23 2.39
N ALA A 83 10.09 -5.47 1.10
CA ALA A 83 10.60 -6.64 0.40
C ALA A 83 12.15 -6.71 0.40
N ASP A 84 12.83 -5.58 0.18
CA ASP A 84 14.30 -5.48 0.26
C ASP A 84 14.79 -5.80 1.68
N CYS A 85 14.12 -5.30 2.73
CA CYS A 85 14.46 -5.60 4.12
C CYS A 85 14.28 -7.10 4.44
N PHE A 86 13.19 -7.72 3.97
CA PHE A 86 12.99 -9.17 4.14
C PHE A 86 14.06 -9.99 3.44
N ARG A 87 14.44 -9.63 2.21
CA ARG A 87 15.56 -10.27 1.49
C ARG A 87 16.86 -10.14 2.29
N ASP A 88 17.20 -8.92 2.74
CA ASP A 88 18.45 -8.65 3.45
C ASP A 88 18.52 -9.38 4.80
N LEU A 89 17.36 -9.49 5.49
CA LEU A 89 17.25 -10.27 6.73
C LEU A 89 17.36 -11.77 6.44
N ALA A 90 16.67 -12.27 5.41
CA ALA A 90 16.70 -13.68 5.03
C ALA A 90 18.11 -14.17 4.73
N GLU A 91 18.95 -13.37 4.10
CA GLU A 91 20.36 -13.71 3.83
C GLU A 91 21.20 -13.90 5.11
N ARG A 92 20.74 -13.38 6.26
CA ARG A 92 21.37 -13.60 7.58
C ARG A 92 20.84 -14.82 8.29
N THR A 93 19.73 -15.41 7.81
CA THR A 93 19.15 -16.64 8.37
C THR A 93 19.86 -17.86 7.78
N ARG A 94 19.72 -19.00 8.47
CA ARG A 94 20.29 -20.27 8.02
C ARG A 94 19.73 -20.73 6.67
N ASP A 95 18.47 -20.37 6.37
CA ASP A 95 17.77 -20.81 5.16
C ASP A 95 18.07 -19.93 3.95
N GLY A 96 18.65 -18.75 4.16
CA GLY A 96 19.04 -17.80 3.11
C GLY A 96 17.87 -17.22 2.30
N SER A 97 16.64 -17.48 2.70
CA SER A 97 15.42 -17.08 2.00
C SER A 97 14.27 -16.84 2.97
N PHE A 98 13.21 -16.19 2.53
CA PHE A 98 11.96 -16.04 3.26
C PHE A 98 10.81 -16.64 2.46
N TRP A 99 9.75 -17.09 3.14
CA TRP A 99 8.52 -17.49 2.50
C TRP A 99 7.65 -16.26 2.17
N TYR A 100 7.07 -16.25 0.98
CA TYR A 100 6.20 -15.19 0.52
C TYR A 100 4.84 -15.72 0.07
N GLY A 101 3.76 -15.33 0.76
CA GLY A 101 2.39 -15.60 0.36
C GLY A 101 1.70 -14.33 -0.14
N TYR A 102 0.98 -14.39 -1.27
CA TYR A 102 0.20 -13.27 -1.76
C TYR A 102 -1.13 -13.73 -2.37
N HIS A 103 -2.14 -12.85 -2.32
CA HIS A 103 -3.46 -13.14 -2.88
C HIS A 103 -3.50 -12.82 -4.39
N LYS A 104 -4.31 -13.56 -5.17
CA LYS A 104 -4.48 -13.37 -6.62
C LYS A 104 -4.91 -11.95 -7.03
N ASP A 105 -5.63 -11.23 -6.16
CA ASP A 105 -6.09 -9.86 -6.40
C ASP A 105 -5.01 -8.79 -6.12
N SER A 106 -3.76 -9.22 -5.89
CA SER A 106 -2.64 -8.33 -5.61
C SER A 106 -2.26 -7.50 -6.83
N HIS A 107 -1.95 -6.24 -6.59
CA HIS A 107 -1.32 -5.37 -7.57
C HIS A 107 0.08 -5.91 -7.96
N THR A 108 0.55 -5.59 -9.16
CA THR A 108 1.88 -6.01 -9.69
C THR A 108 3.02 -5.71 -8.73
N SER A 109 2.92 -4.64 -7.92
CA SER A 109 3.92 -4.31 -6.89
C SER A 109 4.06 -5.41 -5.82
N LEU A 110 2.96 -6.06 -5.42
CA LEU A 110 3.00 -7.20 -4.51
C LEU A 110 3.44 -8.46 -5.24
N VAL A 111 2.93 -8.68 -6.47
CA VAL A 111 3.32 -9.86 -7.28
C VAL A 111 4.83 -9.89 -7.50
N GLY A 112 5.46 -8.73 -7.76
CA GLY A 112 6.91 -8.64 -8.01
C GLY A 112 7.78 -9.05 -6.82
N VAL A 113 7.28 -9.02 -5.58
CA VAL A 113 8.03 -9.44 -4.38
C VAL A 113 8.41 -10.92 -4.43
N ARG A 114 7.66 -11.76 -5.14
CA ARG A 114 7.95 -13.19 -5.32
C ARG A 114 9.34 -13.45 -5.91
N GLU A 115 9.85 -12.53 -6.73
CA GLU A 115 11.17 -12.66 -7.34
C GLU A 115 12.31 -12.55 -6.30
N LEU A 116 12.05 -11.87 -5.16
CA LEU A 116 12.99 -11.75 -4.04
C LEU A 116 12.91 -12.91 -3.06
N ALA A 117 11.89 -13.75 -3.15
CA ALA A 117 11.71 -14.94 -2.31
C ALA A 117 12.40 -16.20 -2.88
N TYR A 118 13.14 -16.07 -3.98
CA TYR A 118 13.92 -17.15 -4.60
C TYR A 118 13.16 -18.47 -4.81
N GLY A 119 11.90 -18.37 -5.26
CA GLY A 119 11.04 -19.54 -5.51
C GLY A 119 10.27 -20.05 -4.28
N HIS A 120 10.43 -19.42 -3.12
CA HIS A 120 9.68 -19.77 -1.90
C HIS A 120 8.41 -18.91 -1.76
N PHE A 121 7.52 -18.96 -2.75
CA PHE A 121 6.29 -18.19 -2.74
C PHE A 121 5.05 -19.04 -3.07
N HIS A 122 3.89 -18.51 -2.66
CA HIS A 122 2.58 -19.07 -3.00
C HIS A 122 1.59 -17.96 -3.35
N CYS A 123 0.85 -18.13 -4.45
CA CYS A 123 -0.26 -17.27 -4.82
C CYS A 123 -1.56 -17.92 -4.36
N PHE A 124 -2.24 -17.33 -3.39
CA PHE A 124 -3.55 -17.81 -2.95
C PHE A 124 -4.63 -17.45 -3.98
N GLU A 125 -5.35 -18.44 -4.45
CA GLU A 125 -6.37 -18.26 -5.50
C GLU A 125 -7.72 -17.78 -4.97
N SER A 126 -7.96 -17.86 -3.64
CA SER A 126 -9.20 -17.43 -3.01
C SER A 126 -9.01 -17.09 -1.53
N ASP A 127 -9.97 -16.34 -0.96
CA ASP A 127 -10.04 -16.06 0.48
C ASP A 127 -10.07 -17.36 1.30
N GLY A 128 -10.84 -18.34 0.84
CA GLY A 128 -10.95 -19.65 1.52
C GLY A 128 -9.62 -20.41 1.57
N GLU A 129 -8.77 -20.24 0.57
CA GLU A 129 -7.42 -20.83 0.60
C GLU A 129 -6.52 -20.14 1.63
N VAL A 130 -6.55 -18.81 1.72
CA VAL A 130 -5.86 -18.07 2.78
C VAL A 130 -6.35 -18.50 4.15
N GLU A 131 -7.66 -18.57 4.37
CA GLU A 131 -8.24 -18.98 5.65
C GLU A 131 -7.91 -20.42 6.04
N ASN A 132 -7.88 -21.32 5.06
CA ASN A 132 -7.46 -22.70 5.31
C ASN A 132 -5.98 -22.78 5.69
N TRP A 133 -5.13 -22.03 5.02
CA TRP A 133 -3.73 -21.91 5.38
C TRP A 133 -3.54 -21.30 6.78
N LEU A 134 -4.26 -20.24 7.12
CA LEU A 134 -4.22 -19.62 8.47
C LEU A 134 -4.62 -20.58 9.58
N ARG A 135 -5.61 -21.45 9.34
CA ARG A 135 -6.05 -22.48 10.31
C ARG A 135 -5.05 -23.62 10.43
N ARG A 136 -4.33 -23.94 9.36
CA ARG A 136 -3.37 -25.06 9.28
C ARG A 136 -2.14 -24.66 8.48
N PRO A 137 -1.23 -23.86 9.06
CA PRO A 137 0.02 -23.51 8.41
C PRO A 137 0.79 -24.77 8.01
N GLY A 138 1.24 -24.86 6.77
CA GLY A 138 1.88 -26.05 6.21
C GLY A 138 0.95 -26.92 5.34
N SER A 139 -0.35 -26.61 5.26
CA SER A 139 -1.31 -27.28 4.36
C SER A 139 -1.44 -26.60 3.00
N VAL A 140 -0.41 -25.85 2.56
CA VAL A 140 -0.43 -25.23 1.21
C VAL A 140 -0.58 -26.34 0.18
N PRO A 141 -1.62 -26.29 -0.70
CA PRO A 141 -1.80 -27.29 -1.74
C PRO A 141 -0.55 -27.36 -2.63
N SER A 142 -0.15 -28.60 -2.97
CA SER A 142 0.93 -28.83 -3.92
C SER A 142 0.45 -28.40 -5.32
N GLY A 143 0.65 -27.13 -5.69
CA GLY A 143 0.67 -26.75 -7.08
C GLY A 143 1.85 -27.41 -7.80
N ASN A 144 1.74 -27.64 -9.08
CA ASN A 144 2.65 -28.44 -9.93
C ASN A 144 4.16 -28.12 -9.87
N ASN A 145 4.61 -27.18 -9.00
CA ASN A 145 6.01 -26.78 -8.82
C ASN A 145 6.45 -26.71 -7.34
N SER A 146 5.69 -27.27 -6.39
CA SER A 146 6.09 -27.22 -4.98
C SER A 146 7.12 -28.29 -4.66
N SER A 147 8.38 -27.90 -4.65
CA SER A 147 9.44 -28.70 -4.03
C SER A 147 9.12 -28.92 -2.54
N THR A 148 9.52 -30.08 -2.02
CA THR A 148 9.40 -30.47 -0.59
C THR A 148 9.94 -29.40 0.39
N ARG A 149 10.75 -28.46 -0.10
CA ARG A 149 11.32 -27.31 0.61
C ARG A 149 10.27 -26.28 1.07
N LEU A 150 9.18 -26.06 0.31
CA LEU A 150 8.09 -25.12 0.66
C LEU A 150 7.39 -25.52 1.98
N ARG A 151 7.29 -26.82 2.24
CA ARG A 151 6.69 -27.34 3.49
C ARG A 151 7.52 -27.03 4.75
N HIS A 152 8.82 -26.73 4.61
CA HIS A 152 9.70 -26.43 5.74
C HIS A 152 9.70 -24.95 6.11
N LEU A 153 9.53 -24.04 5.16
CA LEU A 153 9.58 -22.58 5.42
C LEU A 153 8.28 -22.04 6.02
N SER A 154 7.12 -22.62 5.68
CA SER A 154 5.85 -22.33 6.35
C SER A 154 5.67 -23.06 7.67
N ARG A 155 6.63 -23.93 8.06
CA ARG A 155 6.59 -24.68 9.32
C ARG A 155 7.53 -24.06 10.36
N ARG A 156 6.92 -23.64 11.49
CA ARG A 156 7.59 -23.39 12.78
C ARG A 156 8.83 -22.48 12.69
N GLY A 157 8.61 -21.18 12.59
CA GLY A 157 9.64 -20.21 12.92
C GLY A 157 10.51 -19.73 11.76
N GLY A 158 10.24 -20.14 10.50
CA GLY A 158 10.87 -19.54 9.31
C GLY A 158 10.37 -18.13 9.06
N LEU A 159 11.26 -17.24 8.55
CA LEU A 159 10.89 -15.89 8.17
C LEU A 159 9.85 -15.92 7.04
N GLY A 160 8.72 -15.25 7.22
CA GLY A 160 7.63 -15.24 6.25
C GLY A 160 6.96 -13.87 6.11
N LEU A 161 6.38 -13.61 4.93
CA LEU A 161 5.60 -12.41 4.64
C LEU A 161 4.31 -12.80 3.91
N LEU A 162 3.16 -12.55 4.52
CA LEU A 162 1.85 -12.61 3.88
C LEU A 162 1.48 -11.22 3.40
N ALA A 163 1.31 -11.04 2.08
CA ALA A 163 0.95 -9.76 1.48
C ALA A 163 -0.35 -9.85 0.69
N TYR A 164 -1.22 -8.86 0.82
CA TYR A 164 -2.47 -8.81 0.07
C TYR A 164 -3.04 -7.39 0.01
N PRO A 165 -3.90 -7.06 -0.98
CA PRO A 165 -4.56 -5.77 -1.02
C PRO A 165 -5.78 -5.74 -0.09
N GLY A 166 -6.02 -4.63 0.59
CA GLY A 166 -7.27 -4.42 1.32
C GLY A 166 -8.49 -4.29 0.38
N GLN A 167 -8.22 -3.90 -0.88
CA GLN A 167 -9.22 -3.83 -1.96
C GLN A 167 -8.54 -4.15 -3.30
N SER A 168 -9.17 -5.02 -4.09
CA SER A 168 -8.73 -5.29 -5.46
C SER A 168 -8.74 -4.00 -6.29
N ASN A 169 -7.62 -3.67 -6.92
CA ASN A 169 -7.54 -2.52 -7.84
C ASN A 169 -8.29 -2.77 -9.15
N MET A 170 -8.59 -4.03 -9.50
CA MET A 170 -9.30 -4.41 -10.70
C MET A 170 -10.82 -4.40 -10.50
N THR A 171 -11.32 -5.17 -9.54
CA THR A 171 -12.76 -5.36 -9.36
C THR A 171 -13.35 -4.44 -8.30
N GLY A 172 -12.52 -3.86 -7.44
CA GLY A 172 -12.97 -3.06 -6.30
C GLY A 172 -13.46 -3.91 -5.12
N ARG A 173 -13.45 -5.25 -5.22
CA ARG A 173 -13.79 -6.16 -4.11
C ARG A 173 -12.88 -5.89 -2.91
N ARG A 174 -13.44 -5.85 -1.71
CA ARG A 174 -12.70 -5.71 -0.45
C ARG A 174 -12.38 -7.07 0.15
N LEU A 175 -11.13 -7.22 0.59
CA LEU A 175 -10.64 -8.45 1.20
C LEU A 175 -10.72 -8.36 2.73
N PRO A 176 -10.74 -9.49 3.45
CA PRO A 176 -10.83 -9.52 4.90
C PRO A 176 -9.66 -8.81 5.59
N LEU A 177 -9.96 -7.85 6.46
CA LEU A 177 -8.97 -7.13 7.27
C LEU A 177 -8.58 -7.90 8.54
N SER A 178 -9.13 -9.09 8.76
CA SER A 178 -8.87 -9.94 9.94
C SER A 178 -7.64 -10.84 9.80
N TRP A 179 -7.13 -11.04 8.60
CA TRP A 179 -6.01 -11.97 8.37
C TRP A 179 -4.71 -11.62 9.12
N PRO A 180 -4.30 -10.33 9.25
CA PRO A 180 -3.12 -9.99 10.05
C PRO A 180 -3.22 -10.43 11.51
N GLY A 181 -4.40 -10.28 12.12
CA GLY A 181 -4.67 -10.77 13.46
C GLY A 181 -4.59 -12.30 13.56
N ALA A 182 -5.07 -13.01 12.54
CA ALA A 182 -4.98 -14.47 12.49
C ALA A 182 -3.52 -14.95 12.34
N VAL A 183 -2.70 -14.26 11.52
CA VAL A 183 -1.24 -14.53 11.44
C VAL A 183 -0.60 -14.35 12.81
N ARG A 184 -0.84 -13.23 13.47
CA ARG A 184 -0.22 -12.88 14.76
C ARG A 184 -0.62 -13.82 15.88
N SER A 185 -1.87 -14.27 15.93
CA SER A 185 -2.36 -15.18 16.98
C SER A 185 -1.96 -16.64 16.76
N SER A 186 -1.40 -17.00 15.60
CA SER A 186 -1.01 -18.37 15.29
C SER A 186 0.35 -18.73 15.87
N PRO A 187 0.46 -19.75 16.76
CA PRO A 187 1.74 -20.20 17.29
C PRO A 187 2.68 -20.80 16.24
N ASP A 188 2.14 -21.22 15.09
CA ASP A 188 2.92 -21.77 13.99
C ASP A 188 3.49 -20.69 13.05
N LEU A 189 2.99 -19.43 13.14
CA LEU A 189 3.35 -18.31 12.28
C LEU A 189 4.12 -17.20 13.02
N THR A 190 4.82 -17.51 14.10
CA THR A 190 5.50 -16.56 15.00
C THR A 190 6.51 -15.62 14.30
N ASN A 191 7.12 -16.06 13.18
CA ASN A 191 8.03 -15.26 12.36
C ASN A 191 7.42 -14.90 10.99
N THR A 192 6.11 -14.94 10.87
CA THR A 192 5.39 -14.50 9.68
C THR A 192 4.77 -13.14 9.95
N TYR A 193 5.03 -12.21 9.07
CA TYR A 193 4.57 -10.82 9.13
C TYR A 193 3.54 -10.56 8.04
N SER A 194 2.72 -9.54 8.24
CA SER A 194 1.66 -9.16 7.32
C SER A 194 1.94 -7.80 6.64
N LEU A 195 1.76 -7.74 5.33
CA LEU A 195 1.83 -6.52 4.54
C LEU A 195 0.47 -6.27 3.87
N LEU A 196 -0.21 -5.21 4.26
CA LEU A 196 -1.49 -4.79 3.70
C LEU A 196 -1.27 -3.64 2.70
N ASP A 197 -1.61 -3.86 1.44
CA ASP A 197 -1.68 -2.80 0.44
C ASP A 197 -3.04 -2.10 0.52
N CYS A 198 -3.03 -0.88 1.05
CA CYS A 198 -4.21 -0.03 1.17
C CYS A 198 -4.33 1.02 0.05
N ALA A 199 -3.51 0.98 -1.00
CA ALA A 199 -3.51 2.02 -2.04
C ALA A 199 -4.89 2.18 -2.70
N ALA A 200 -5.61 1.08 -2.96
CA ALA A 200 -6.97 1.13 -3.50
C ALA A 200 -8.03 1.32 -2.40
N LEU A 201 -7.87 0.70 -1.25
CA LEU A 201 -8.83 0.79 -0.14
C LEU A 201 -8.93 2.23 0.40
N ALA A 202 -7.79 2.88 0.65
CA ALA A 202 -7.72 4.21 1.24
C ALA A 202 -8.32 5.33 0.36
N MET A 203 -8.51 5.08 -0.93
CA MET A 203 -9.11 6.06 -1.85
C MET A 203 -10.53 6.46 -1.42
N THR A 204 -11.32 5.50 -0.97
CA THR A 204 -12.76 5.67 -0.71
C THR A 204 -13.23 5.07 0.61
N SER A 205 -12.31 4.62 1.47
CA SER A 205 -12.64 4.01 2.76
C SER A 205 -11.81 4.61 3.88
N PRO A 206 -12.41 4.88 5.06
CA PRO A 206 -11.64 5.11 6.26
C PRO A 206 -10.82 3.86 6.61
N LEU A 207 -9.62 4.04 7.16
CA LEU A 207 -8.76 2.94 7.61
C LEU A 207 -8.84 2.68 9.12
N ASP A 208 -9.77 3.33 9.83
CA ASP A 208 -9.93 3.13 11.29
C ASP A 208 -10.10 1.65 11.67
N ALA A 209 -10.78 0.86 10.82
CA ALA A 209 -10.96 -0.57 11.07
C ALA A 209 -9.66 -1.36 10.99
N VAL A 210 -8.66 -0.88 10.22
CA VAL A 210 -7.34 -1.50 10.09
C VAL A 210 -6.53 -1.33 11.38
N PHE A 211 -6.59 -0.14 12.00
CA PHE A 211 -5.71 0.23 13.11
C PHE A 211 -6.40 0.25 14.49
N ARG A 212 -7.74 0.13 14.53
CA ARG A 212 -8.53 0.22 15.78
C ARG A 212 -8.06 -0.73 16.89
N ASN A 213 -7.70 -1.95 16.50
CA ASN A 213 -7.15 -2.93 17.43
C ASN A 213 -5.70 -3.20 17.06
N VAL A 214 -4.79 -2.71 17.89
CA VAL A 214 -3.34 -2.85 17.71
C VAL A 214 -2.94 -4.32 17.58
N GLU A 215 -3.55 -5.24 18.32
CA GLU A 215 -3.20 -6.66 18.31
C GLU A 215 -3.53 -7.36 16.97
N THR A 216 -4.50 -6.84 16.23
CA THR A 216 -4.93 -7.41 14.95
C THR A 216 -4.50 -6.59 13.74
N ALA A 217 -3.89 -5.41 13.96
CA ALA A 217 -3.41 -4.56 12.90
C ALA A 217 -2.24 -5.19 12.14
N PRO A 218 -2.09 -4.88 10.82
CA PRO A 218 -0.96 -5.33 10.02
C PRO A 218 0.38 -4.87 10.58
N ASP A 219 1.44 -5.61 10.26
CA ASP A 219 2.81 -5.21 10.59
C ASP A 219 3.26 -4.04 9.70
N PHE A 220 2.88 -4.09 8.43
CA PHE A 220 3.20 -3.10 7.42
C PHE A 220 1.95 -2.74 6.62
N THR A 221 1.71 -1.44 6.41
CA THR A 221 0.58 -0.96 5.59
C THR A 221 1.08 0.09 4.62
N CYS A 222 0.86 -0.12 3.31
CA CYS A 222 1.27 0.81 2.27
C CYS A 222 0.09 1.61 1.72
N VAL A 223 0.29 2.92 1.51
CA VAL A 223 -0.71 3.81 0.92
C VAL A 223 -0.10 4.72 -0.14
N SER A 224 -0.90 5.11 -1.13
CA SER A 224 -0.57 6.14 -2.12
C SER A 224 -1.42 7.38 -1.85
N LEU A 225 -0.83 8.43 -1.29
CA LEU A 225 -1.54 9.60 -0.79
C LEU A 225 -2.17 10.44 -1.91
N TYR A 226 -1.54 10.47 -3.10
CA TYR A 226 -2.11 11.16 -4.27
C TYR A 226 -3.41 10.52 -4.79
N LYS A 227 -3.66 9.24 -4.46
CA LYS A 227 -4.95 8.59 -4.76
C LYS A 227 -6.08 9.09 -3.85
N ILE A 228 -5.74 9.68 -2.69
CA ILE A 228 -6.69 10.23 -1.72
C ILE A 228 -6.88 11.74 -1.93
N PHE A 229 -5.76 12.46 -2.10
CA PHE A 229 -5.73 13.93 -2.09
C PHE A 229 -5.51 14.55 -3.49
N GLY A 230 -5.03 13.76 -4.46
CA GLY A 230 -4.67 14.22 -5.82
C GLY A 230 -3.33 14.97 -5.91
N PHE A 231 -2.87 15.56 -4.81
CA PHE A 231 -1.60 16.25 -4.63
C PHE A 231 -1.28 16.29 -3.13
N PRO A 232 -0.02 16.13 -2.71
CA PRO A 232 1.20 15.90 -3.49
C PRO A 232 1.40 14.43 -3.90
N ASP A 233 2.38 14.19 -4.80
CA ASP A 233 2.80 12.86 -5.21
C ASP A 233 3.67 12.22 -4.13
N LEU A 234 3.02 11.65 -3.13
CA LEU A 234 3.62 10.95 -2.02
C LEU A 234 2.88 9.63 -1.73
N GLY A 235 3.60 8.72 -1.13
CA GLY A 235 3.05 7.55 -0.44
C GLY A 235 3.56 7.48 0.99
N ALA A 236 3.09 6.48 1.71
CA ALA A 236 3.58 6.18 3.04
C ALA A 236 3.56 4.68 3.31
N LEU A 237 4.51 4.26 4.13
CA LEU A 237 4.54 2.97 4.79
C LEU A 237 4.27 3.20 6.28
N ILE A 238 3.14 2.70 6.78
CA ILE A 238 2.82 2.68 8.20
C ILE A 238 3.37 1.39 8.77
N VAL A 239 4.22 1.49 9.76
CA VAL A 239 4.96 0.38 10.37
C VAL A 239 4.48 0.18 11.79
N ARG A 240 4.10 -1.02 12.16
CA ARG A 240 3.88 -1.40 13.55
C ARG A 240 5.23 -1.38 14.28
N LYS A 241 5.34 -0.65 15.38
CA LYS A 241 6.64 -0.44 16.10
C LYS A 241 7.27 -1.77 16.55
N ASP A 242 6.47 -2.72 17.00
CA ASP A 242 6.96 -4.05 17.41
C ASP A 242 7.62 -4.84 16.26
N SER A 243 7.21 -4.56 15.02
CA SER A 243 7.72 -5.22 13.80
C SER A 243 8.81 -4.41 13.10
N GLY A 244 9.10 -3.20 13.59
CA GLY A 244 10.07 -2.28 12.99
C GLY A 244 11.49 -2.82 12.92
N HIS A 245 11.87 -3.70 13.86
CA HIS A 245 13.19 -4.35 13.88
C HIS A 245 13.52 -5.09 12.57
N ILE A 246 12.52 -5.60 11.83
CA ILE A 246 12.72 -6.23 10.52
C ILE A 246 13.30 -5.24 9.52
N LEU A 247 12.82 -3.99 9.54
CA LEU A 247 13.19 -2.97 8.56
C LEU A 247 14.53 -2.33 8.90
N THR A 248 14.87 -2.18 10.18
CA THR A 248 16.11 -1.54 10.62
C THR A 248 17.36 -2.40 10.35
N LEU A 249 17.19 -3.69 10.02
CA LEU A 249 18.26 -4.63 9.69
C LEU A 249 18.67 -4.63 8.21
N ARG A 250 18.11 -3.74 7.38
CA ARG A 250 18.49 -3.62 5.96
C ARG A 250 19.98 -3.38 5.80
N LYS A 251 20.52 -3.83 4.66
CA LYS A 251 21.96 -3.68 4.35
C LYS A 251 22.32 -2.29 3.84
N TYR A 252 21.48 -1.76 2.95
CA TYR A 252 21.70 -0.43 2.39
C TYR A 252 21.35 0.65 3.41
N PHE A 253 22.15 1.68 3.48
CA PHE A 253 21.88 2.91 4.22
C PHE A 253 22.13 4.12 3.31
N GLY A 254 21.22 5.11 3.35
CA GLY A 254 21.38 6.37 2.63
C GLY A 254 21.88 7.50 3.53
N GLY A 255 22.11 8.65 2.92
CA GLY A 255 22.43 9.88 3.67
C GLY A 255 21.31 10.18 4.68
N GLY A 256 21.69 10.63 5.87
CA GLY A 256 20.74 10.97 6.93
C GLY A 256 20.30 9.80 7.83
N THR A 257 20.51 8.55 7.44
CA THR A 257 20.02 7.35 8.18
C THR A 257 21.07 6.71 9.07
N VAL A 258 22.31 7.18 9.03
CA VAL A 258 23.42 6.72 9.88
C VAL A 258 23.92 7.83 10.77
N THR A 259 24.41 7.47 11.96
CA THR A 259 25.10 8.38 12.88
C THR A 259 26.60 8.42 12.63
N MET A 260 27.17 7.29 12.16
CA MET A 260 28.59 7.16 11.84
C MET A 260 28.80 6.16 10.72
N VAL A 261 29.82 6.39 9.89
CA VAL A 261 30.21 5.48 8.81
C VAL A 261 31.73 5.53 8.59
N SER A 262 32.34 4.36 8.40
CA SER A 262 33.74 4.28 7.95
C SER A 262 33.78 4.34 6.43
N VAL A 263 34.49 5.31 5.88
CA VAL A 263 34.67 5.48 4.42
C VAL A 263 35.86 4.67 3.91
N LEU A 264 36.86 4.53 4.73
CA LEU A 264 38.12 3.81 4.40
C LEU A 264 38.33 2.67 5.38
N GLY A 265 38.92 1.58 4.91
CA GLY A 265 39.43 0.51 5.77
C GLY A 265 38.45 -0.48 6.33
N GLY A 266 37.25 -0.58 5.77
CA GLY A 266 36.26 -1.58 6.18
C GLY A 266 34.80 -1.12 6.00
N SER A 267 33.86 -2.05 6.14
CA SER A 267 32.43 -1.79 5.97
C SER A 267 31.71 -1.62 7.33
N TRP A 268 32.14 -0.67 8.15
CA TRP A 268 31.49 -0.40 9.42
C TRP A 268 30.62 0.86 9.35
N HIS A 269 29.40 0.77 9.86
CA HIS A 269 28.48 1.90 10.03
C HIS A 269 27.60 1.68 11.24
N LYS A 270 27.06 2.78 11.77
CA LYS A 270 26.09 2.80 12.86
C LYS A 270 24.81 3.49 12.37
N THR A 271 23.74 2.71 12.22
CA THR A 271 22.43 3.20 11.81
C THR A 271 21.73 3.92 12.97
N LYS A 272 20.91 4.93 12.68
CA LYS A 272 19.99 5.52 13.64
C LYS A 272 18.99 4.46 14.09
N GLY A 273 18.59 4.47 15.37
CA GLY A 273 17.53 3.59 15.91
C GLY A 273 17.97 2.20 16.39
N LEU A 274 19.21 1.75 16.16
CA LEU A 274 19.67 0.44 16.63
C LEU A 274 20.14 0.39 18.10
N ASP A 275 20.32 1.53 18.75
CA ASP A 275 20.89 1.60 20.10
C ASP A 275 19.89 1.59 21.25
N SER A 276 18.59 1.53 21.02
CA SER A 276 17.60 1.62 22.11
C SER A 276 17.41 0.32 22.92
N THR A 277 18.08 -0.78 22.51
CA THR A 277 17.93 -2.08 23.18
C THR A 277 19.20 -2.60 23.87
N ALA A 278 20.34 -1.90 23.75
CA ALA A 278 21.59 -2.28 24.41
C ALA A 278 22.05 -1.22 25.40
N ALA A 279 21.17 -0.76 26.29
CA ALA A 279 21.63 -0.21 27.54
C ALA A 279 21.98 -1.40 28.46
N GLU A 280 23.20 -1.96 28.26
CA GLU A 280 23.81 -2.75 29.32
C GLU A 280 23.81 -1.94 30.60
N SER A 281 23.10 -2.46 31.58
CA SER A 281 23.12 -2.00 32.96
C SER A 281 24.53 -2.14 33.53
N HIS A 282 25.37 -1.12 33.29
CA HIS A 282 26.47 -0.84 34.20
C HIS A 282 25.93 -0.04 35.35
N GLU A 283 25.67 -0.72 36.46
CA GLU A 283 25.46 -0.12 37.76
C GLU A 283 26.65 0.82 38.08
N GLY A 284 26.38 2.13 38.14
CA GLY A 284 27.33 3.07 38.66
C GLY A 284 27.50 4.43 37.98
N SER A 285 26.60 4.87 37.09
CA SER A 285 26.70 6.22 36.48
C SER A 285 25.49 7.09 36.87
N THR A 286 25.74 8.11 37.69
CA THR A 286 24.81 9.19 38.01
C THR A 286 24.55 10.04 36.75
N ALA A 287 23.26 10.28 36.44
CA ALA A 287 22.73 11.19 35.41
C ALA A 287 23.24 10.90 33.97
N ALA A 288 22.79 9.77 33.39
CA ALA A 288 22.89 9.56 31.96
C ALA A 288 21.99 10.56 31.23
N SER A 289 22.58 11.48 30.49
CA SER A 289 21.86 12.20 29.44
C SER A 289 21.25 11.17 28.50
N LYS A 290 19.92 11.09 28.43
CA LYS A 290 19.24 10.26 27.41
C LYS A 290 19.74 10.73 26.05
N GLY A 291 20.49 9.86 25.35
CA GLY A 291 20.86 10.09 23.96
C GLY A 291 19.61 10.34 23.11
N PRO A 292 19.77 10.88 21.91
CA PRO A 292 18.63 11.15 21.04
C PRO A 292 17.83 9.86 20.83
N SER A 293 16.53 9.93 21.12
CA SER A 293 15.60 8.83 20.79
C SER A 293 15.35 8.85 19.29
N TYR A 294 15.63 7.75 18.62
CA TYR A 294 15.35 7.58 17.19
C TYR A 294 14.09 6.76 16.98
N GLU A 295 13.26 7.18 16.03
CA GLU A 295 12.11 6.42 15.55
C GLU A 295 12.50 5.54 14.35
N ILE A 296 11.60 4.64 13.91
CA ILE A 296 11.87 3.70 12.81
C ILE A 296 12.18 4.45 11.50
N HIS A 297 11.41 5.51 11.23
CA HIS A 297 11.59 6.32 10.03
C HIS A 297 12.97 6.95 9.90
N ASP A 298 13.65 7.28 11.01
CA ASP A 298 14.99 7.87 11.00
C ASP A 298 16.05 6.99 10.32
N SER A 299 15.84 5.67 10.36
CA SER A 299 16.72 4.69 9.73
C SER A 299 16.33 4.32 8.30
N LEU A 300 15.16 4.75 7.82
CA LEU A 300 14.56 4.28 6.57
C LEU A 300 14.37 5.38 5.51
N GLU A 301 14.25 6.64 5.93
CA GLU A 301 14.07 7.79 5.03
C GLU A 301 15.43 8.27 4.53
N ASP A 302 15.85 7.71 3.38
CA ASP A 302 17.14 7.99 2.77
C ASP A 302 17.21 9.38 2.13
N GLY A 303 18.28 10.12 2.41
CA GLY A 303 18.52 11.43 1.85
C GLY A 303 17.61 12.53 2.42
N THR A 304 17.58 13.68 1.76
CA THR A 304 16.66 14.75 2.17
C THR A 304 15.25 14.41 1.73
N LEU A 305 14.34 14.31 2.69
CA LEU A 305 12.91 14.12 2.39
C LEU A 305 12.40 15.19 1.41
N PRO A 306 11.42 14.86 0.56
CA PRO A 306 10.72 15.86 -0.25
C PRO A 306 9.82 16.74 0.65
N PHE A 307 10.43 17.51 1.55
CA PHE A 307 9.76 18.21 2.65
C PHE A 307 8.72 19.22 2.15
N HIS A 308 8.91 19.83 0.97
CA HIS A 308 7.87 20.67 0.36
C HIS A 308 6.61 19.86 0.01
N SER A 309 6.76 18.63 -0.47
CA SER A 309 5.62 17.73 -0.69
C SER A 309 4.98 17.29 0.62
N VAL A 310 5.78 17.08 1.68
CA VAL A 310 5.24 16.79 3.02
C VAL A 310 4.46 17.99 3.57
N LEU A 311 4.95 19.22 3.38
CA LEU A 311 4.22 20.45 3.72
C LEU A 311 2.88 20.54 2.97
N ALA A 312 2.90 20.25 1.66
CA ALA A 312 1.68 20.22 0.85
C ALA A 312 0.68 19.16 1.35
N LEU A 313 1.17 18.02 1.80
CA LEU A 313 0.33 16.97 2.38
C LEU A 313 -0.39 17.42 3.65
N GLY A 314 0.28 18.20 4.51
CA GLY A 314 -0.36 18.80 5.68
C GLY A 314 -1.56 19.66 5.29
N GLN A 315 -1.41 20.50 4.25
CA GLN A 315 -2.50 21.31 3.69
C GLN A 315 -3.57 20.45 3.02
N ALA A 316 -3.17 19.35 2.38
CA ALA A 316 -4.11 18.43 1.72
C ALA A 316 -5.06 17.79 2.73
N ILE A 317 -4.56 17.32 3.87
CA ILE A 317 -5.38 16.73 4.93
C ILE A 317 -6.38 17.76 5.49
N ASP A 318 -5.92 18.98 5.78
CA ASP A 318 -6.78 20.05 6.33
C ASP A 318 -7.88 20.46 5.33
N VAL A 319 -7.53 20.62 4.06
CA VAL A 319 -8.48 20.98 2.99
C VAL A 319 -9.48 19.83 2.74
N HIS A 320 -9.01 18.60 2.69
CA HIS A 320 -9.83 17.41 2.51
C HIS A 320 -10.86 17.27 3.64
N SER A 321 -10.44 17.41 4.89
CA SER A 321 -11.34 17.36 6.05
C SER A 321 -12.39 18.47 6.01
N ARG A 322 -12.01 19.67 5.58
CA ARG A 322 -12.92 20.83 5.45
C ARG A 322 -13.95 20.63 4.33
N ILE A 323 -13.55 20.04 3.19
CA ILE A 323 -14.45 19.87 2.01
C ILE A 323 -15.38 18.67 2.21
N TYR A 324 -14.84 17.54 2.64
CA TYR A 324 -15.58 16.27 2.65
C TYR A 324 -16.08 15.86 4.05
N GLY A 325 -15.57 16.48 5.11
CA GLY A 325 -15.86 16.18 6.51
C GLY A 325 -15.22 14.88 6.98
N SER A 326 -15.42 13.77 6.25
CA SER A 326 -14.81 12.48 6.62
C SER A 326 -14.68 11.55 5.41
N MET A 327 -13.79 10.57 5.51
CA MET A 327 -13.70 9.45 4.54
C MET A 327 -14.99 8.63 4.49
N GLY A 328 -15.75 8.55 5.58
CA GLY A 328 -17.06 7.91 5.61
C GLY A 328 -18.09 8.58 4.69
N ASN A 329 -18.04 9.91 4.53
CA ASN A 329 -18.88 10.63 3.57
C ASN A 329 -18.52 10.29 2.13
N ILE A 330 -17.22 10.24 1.83
CA ILE A 330 -16.70 9.82 0.52
C ILE A 330 -17.13 8.38 0.24
N SER A 331 -16.97 7.48 1.20
CA SER A 331 -17.32 6.07 1.06
C SER A 331 -18.80 5.89 0.69
N ARG A 332 -19.72 6.56 1.41
CA ARG A 332 -21.15 6.50 1.10
C ARG A 332 -21.48 7.06 -0.28
N HIS A 333 -20.91 8.21 -0.62
CA HIS A 333 -21.17 8.87 -1.91
C HIS A 333 -20.67 8.05 -3.09
N THR A 334 -19.42 7.59 -3.03
CA THR A 334 -18.81 6.81 -4.12
C THR A 334 -19.45 5.43 -4.24
N ASN A 335 -19.90 4.83 -3.14
CA ASN A 335 -20.63 3.57 -3.16
C ASN A 335 -21.99 3.71 -3.86
N LEU A 336 -22.72 4.81 -3.61
CA LEU A 336 -23.97 5.10 -4.33
C LEU A 336 -23.74 5.26 -5.83
N LEU A 337 -22.71 6.02 -6.22
CA LEU A 337 -22.38 6.26 -7.63
C LEU A 337 -21.97 4.96 -8.35
N SER A 338 -21.10 4.16 -7.73
CA SER A 338 -20.64 2.91 -8.32
C SER A 338 -21.76 1.88 -8.44
N LYS A 339 -22.67 1.82 -7.46
CA LYS A 339 -23.87 0.98 -7.57
C LYS A 339 -24.77 1.42 -8.71
N THR A 340 -25.01 2.72 -8.84
CA THR A 340 -25.81 3.27 -9.94
C THR A 340 -25.19 2.92 -11.29
N LEU A 341 -23.88 3.14 -11.45
CA LEU A 341 -23.16 2.80 -12.67
C LEU A 341 -23.24 1.30 -12.99
N TYR A 342 -23.01 0.45 -11.97
CA TYR A 342 -23.12 -0.99 -12.11
C TYR A 342 -24.53 -1.42 -12.57
N ASP A 343 -25.59 -0.93 -11.92
CA ASP A 343 -26.98 -1.27 -12.24
C ASP A 343 -27.34 -0.84 -13.67
N GLU A 344 -26.91 0.34 -14.11
CA GLU A 344 -27.16 0.85 -15.47
C GLU A 344 -26.37 0.06 -16.52
N LEU A 345 -25.10 -0.20 -16.32
CA LEU A 345 -24.29 -1.03 -17.24
C LEU A 345 -24.87 -2.45 -17.36
N ARG A 346 -25.32 -3.04 -16.25
CA ARG A 346 -25.93 -4.37 -16.24
C ARG A 346 -27.24 -4.44 -17.04
N ARG A 347 -27.96 -3.31 -17.16
CA ARG A 347 -29.23 -3.23 -17.91
C ARG A 347 -29.04 -3.03 -19.40
N LEU A 348 -27.86 -2.57 -19.83
CA LEU A 348 -27.61 -2.27 -21.24
C LEU A 348 -27.77 -3.54 -22.11
N ARG A 349 -28.61 -3.41 -23.16
CA ARG A 349 -28.84 -4.48 -24.14
C ARG A 349 -28.80 -3.92 -25.54
N HIS A 350 -28.34 -4.74 -26.47
CA HIS A 350 -28.53 -4.54 -27.90
C HIS A 350 -29.99 -4.77 -28.32
N ALA A 351 -30.35 -4.33 -29.50
CA ALA A 351 -31.73 -4.52 -30.06
C ALA A 351 -32.14 -5.99 -30.12
N ASN A 352 -31.17 -6.93 -30.21
CA ASN A 352 -31.41 -8.38 -30.19
C ASN A 352 -31.54 -8.97 -28.76
N GLY A 353 -31.54 -8.12 -27.71
CA GLY A 353 -31.64 -8.53 -26.30
C GLY A 353 -30.36 -8.99 -25.63
N ARG A 354 -29.24 -9.11 -26.36
CA ARG A 354 -27.96 -9.52 -25.80
C ARG A 354 -27.36 -8.41 -24.91
N PRO A 355 -26.62 -8.75 -23.83
CA PRO A 355 -25.90 -7.76 -23.02
C PRO A 355 -24.90 -6.95 -23.86
N ALA A 356 -24.86 -5.63 -23.63
CA ALA A 356 -23.88 -4.76 -24.29
C ALA A 356 -22.53 -4.66 -23.54
N CYS A 357 -22.47 -5.16 -22.30
CA CYS A 357 -21.20 -5.21 -21.54
C CYS A 357 -21.13 -6.46 -20.66
N HIS A 358 -19.90 -6.88 -20.40
CA HIS A 358 -19.54 -7.87 -19.39
C HIS A 358 -18.88 -7.14 -18.21
N ILE A 359 -19.45 -7.27 -17.01
CA ILE A 359 -18.90 -6.66 -15.80
C ILE A 359 -18.18 -7.74 -14.99
N TYR A 360 -16.93 -7.43 -14.58
CA TYR A 360 -16.10 -8.34 -13.80
C TYR A 360 -16.42 -8.18 -12.31
N THR A 361 -16.97 -9.22 -11.71
CA THR A 361 -17.30 -9.28 -10.27
C THR A 361 -16.97 -10.66 -9.71
N ASP A 362 -16.69 -10.75 -8.43
CA ASP A 362 -16.38 -12.03 -7.76
C ASP A 362 -17.62 -12.68 -7.12
N ASP A 363 -18.75 -11.94 -6.95
CA ASP A 363 -19.94 -12.36 -6.22
C ASP A 363 -21.25 -12.02 -6.96
N ASP A 364 -21.25 -12.10 -8.28
CA ASP A 364 -22.38 -11.72 -9.15
C ASP A 364 -22.88 -10.27 -8.90
N GLY A 365 -21.98 -9.42 -8.38
CA GLY A 365 -22.26 -8.01 -8.11
C GLY A 365 -23.05 -7.74 -6.82
N GLN A 366 -23.23 -8.73 -5.95
CA GLN A 366 -23.92 -8.55 -4.67
C GLN A 366 -23.19 -7.59 -3.71
N GLY A 367 -21.89 -7.36 -3.92
CA GLY A 367 -21.11 -6.38 -3.16
C GLY A 367 -21.47 -4.93 -3.45
N TYR A 368 -21.96 -4.62 -4.66
CA TYR A 368 -22.34 -3.25 -5.03
C TYR A 368 -23.51 -2.74 -4.21
N GLY A 369 -23.30 -1.62 -3.52
CA GLY A 369 -24.25 -1.07 -2.54
C GLY A 369 -23.84 -1.31 -1.08
N ASP A 370 -22.88 -2.19 -0.83
CA ASP A 370 -22.29 -2.41 0.50
C ASP A 370 -20.85 -1.90 0.54
N PRO A 371 -20.56 -0.77 1.22
CA PRO A 371 -19.23 -0.21 1.31
C PRO A 371 -18.25 -1.06 2.14
N GLN A 372 -18.70 -2.13 2.80
CA GLN A 372 -17.81 -3.08 3.48
C GLN A 372 -17.26 -4.16 2.53
N ARG A 373 -17.98 -4.42 1.43
CA ARG A 373 -17.65 -5.49 0.47
C ARG A 373 -17.08 -4.97 -0.83
N GLN A 374 -17.47 -3.74 -1.25
CA GLN A 374 -17.15 -3.20 -2.57
C GLN A 374 -16.70 -1.74 -2.48
N GLY A 375 -15.62 -1.42 -3.19
CA GLY A 375 -15.18 -0.04 -3.44
C GLY A 375 -15.81 0.55 -4.70
N ALA A 376 -15.32 1.73 -5.11
CA ALA A 376 -15.94 2.50 -6.20
C ALA A 376 -15.48 2.08 -7.61
N THR A 377 -14.83 0.95 -7.77
CA THR A 377 -14.36 0.45 -9.07
C THR A 377 -15.42 -0.40 -9.74
N VAL A 378 -15.69 -0.14 -11.03
CA VAL A 378 -16.53 -0.97 -11.90
C VAL A 378 -15.68 -1.36 -13.12
N ALA A 379 -15.23 -2.61 -13.15
CA ALA A 379 -14.43 -3.15 -14.25
C ALA A 379 -15.33 -3.85 -15.27
N PHE A 380 -15.26 -3.46 -16.53
CA PHE A 380 -16.10 -4.02 -17.57
C PHE A 380 -15.43 -4.04 -18.96
N ASN A 381 -15.91 -4.89 -19.81
CA ASN A 381 -15.67 -4.84 -21.26
C ASN A 381 -16.97 -4.61 -22.00
N MET A 382 -16.92 -3.79 -23.06
CA MET A 382 -18.04 -3.63 -23.99
C MET A 382 -18.06 -4.78 -24.98
N MET A 383 -19.26 -5.17 -25.39
CA MET A 383 -19.51 -6.21 -26.41
C MET A 383 -20.36 -5.63 -27.55
N ASP A 384 -20.19 -6.16 -28.75
CA ASP A 384 -21.06 -5.88 -29.88
C ASP A 384 -22.37 -6.72 -29.83
N ALA A 385 -23.23 -6.55 -30.84
CA ALA A 385 -24.50 -7.27 -30.93
C ALA A 385 -24.35 -8.79 -31.13
N ASP A 386 -23.17 -9.26 -31.54
CA ASP A 386 -22.85 -10.68 -31.65
C ASP A 386 -22.21 -11.26 -30.38
N GLY A 387 -21.93 -10.41 -29.40
CA GLY A 387 -21.30 -10.78 -28.12
C GLY A 387 -19.78 -10.83 -28.18
N ILE A 388 -19.17 -10.23 -29.20
CA ILE A 388 -17.71 -10.14 -29.36
C ILE A 388 -17.22 -8.92 -28.57
N TYR A 389 -16.13 -9.06 -27.82
CA TYR A 389 -15.54 -7.97 -27.09
C TYR A 389 -14.99 -6.89 -28.01
N ILE A 390 -15.42 -5.65 -27.77
CA ILE A 390 -14.84 -4.45 -28.41
C ILE A 390 -13.48 -4.20 -27.76
N PRO A 391 -12.41 -3.93 -28.55
CA PRO A 391 -11.10 -3.60 -28.00
C PRO A 391 -11.19 -2.46 -26.98
N TYR A 392 -10.56 -2.63 -25.83
CA TYR A 392 -10.59 -1.60 -24.76
C TYR A 392 -10.02 -0.26 -25.24
N SER A 393 -9.03 -0.27 -26.15
CA SER A 393 -8.48 0.95 -26.77
C SER A 393 -9.52 1.76 -27.55
N ASP A 394 -10.46 1.09 -28.21
CA ASP A 394 -11.52 1.74 -28.97
C ASP A 394 -12.58 2.32 -28.03
N VAL A 395 -12.90 1.60 -26.95
CA VAL A 395 -13.80 2.09 -25.88
C VAL A 395 -13.21 3.33 -25.21
N GLU A 396 -11.91 3.29 -24.84
CA GLU A 396 -11.21 4.42 -24.24
C GLU A 396 -11.18 5.64 -25.17
N LYS A 397 -10.86 5.41 -26.46
CA LYS A 397 -10.86 6.49 -27.47
C LYS A 397 -12.22 7.15 -27.60
N ILE A 398 -13.28 6.34 -27.76
CA ILE A 398 -14.66 6.86 -27.89
C ILE A 398 -15.08 7.61 -26.61
N ALA A 399 -14.76 7.07 -25.43
CA ALA A 399 -15.04 7.74 -24.14
C ALA A 399 -14.32 9.09 -24.08
N ASN A 400 -13.02 9.14 -24.40
CA ASN A 400 -12.21 10.36 -24.41
C ASN A 400 -12.75 11.40 -25.40
N ASP A 401 -13.14 11.00 -26.62
CA ASP A 401 -13.70 11.88 -27.64
C ASP A 401 -15.03 12.50 -27.16
N ASN A 402 -15.76 11.82 -26.27
CA ASN A 402 -16.99 12.30 -25.63
C ASN A 402 -16.74 12.98 -24.26
N GLY A 403 -15.49 13.20 -23.87
CA GLY A 403 -15.13 13.87 -22.62
C GLY A 403 -15.33 13.02 -21.38
N VAL A 404 -15.35 11.71 -21.50
CA VAL A 404 -15.38 10.74 -20.38
C VAL A 404 -14.00 10.08 -20.29
N TYR A 405 -13.31 10.31 -19.19
CA TYR A 405 -11.94 9.85 -18.98
C TYR A 405 -11.96 8.61 -18.10
N VAL A 406 -11.69 7.46 -18.70
CA VAL A 406 -11.64 6.15 -18.06
C VAL A 406 -10.22 5.59 -18.11
N ARG A 407 -9.92 4.62 -17.25
CA ARG A 407 -8.69 3.84 -17.36
C ARG A 407 -8.97 2.59 -18.17
N SER A 408 -8.15 2.31 -19.16
CA SER A 408 -8.13 1.05 -19.89
C SER A 408 -6.84 0.27 -19.63
N GLY A 409 -6.84 -1.01 -19.99
CA GLY A 409 -5.69 -1.91 -19.87
C GLY A 409 -5.92 -3.02 -18.85
N GLY A 410 -5.46 -4.22 -19.19
CA GLY A 410 -5.48 -5.39 -18.31
C GLY A 410 -4.13 -5.55 -17.62
N GLU A 411 -4.02 -5.22 -16.36
CA GLU A 411 -2.85 -5.66 -15.58
C GLU A 411 -2.85 -7.19 -15.39
N PHE A 412 -4.01 -7.84 -15.62
CA PHE A 412 -4.16 -9.29 -15.48
C PHE A 412 -5.10 -9.83 -16.56
N ALA A 413 -4.54 -10.31 -17.66
CA ALA A 413 -5.22 -11.35 -18.41
C ALA A 413 -5.19 -12.60 -17.52
N ARG A 414 -6.32 -13.01 -16.93
CA ARG A 414 -6.46 -14.43 -16.56
C ARG A 414 -6.15 -15.23 -17.81
N PRO A 415 -5.33 -16.30 -17.75
CA PRO A 415 -5.30 -17.25 -18.84
C PRO A 415 -6.76 -17.73 -19.00
N LEU A 416 -7.44 -17.27 -20.03
CA LEU A 416 -8.58 -18.00 -20.55
C LEU A 416 -7.96 -19.30 -21.03
N GLU A 417 -8.27 -20.38 -20.34
CA GLU A 417 -7.96 -21.72 -20.80
C GLU A 417 -8.30 -21.77 -22.28
N ASN A 418 -7.27 -22.07 -23.13
CA ASN A 418 -7.32 -22.24 -24.58
C ASN A 418 -7.20 -21.01 -25.50
N ARG A 419 -6.27 -20.05 -25.27
CA ARG A 419 -5.74 -19.26 -26.39
C ARG A 419 -4.21 -19.20 -26.33
N PRO A 420 -3.51 -19.63 -27.42
CA PRO A 420 -2.06 -19.46 -27.53
C PRO A 420 -1.73 -17.98 -27.80
N ASN A 421 -0.73 -17.47 -27.08
CA ASN A 421 0.00 -16.24 -27.34
C ASN A 421 -0.73 -14.89 -27.09
N PHE A 422 -0.72 -14.43 -25.83
CA PHE A 422 -0.74 -13.00 -25.55
C PHE A 422 0.60 -12.56 -24.93
N THR A 423 1.39 -11.85 -25.72
CA THR A 423 2.55 -11.09 -25.26
C THR A 423 2.08 -9.75 -24.71
N TYR A 424 2.47 -9.43 -23.48
CA TYR A 424 2.28 -8.13 -22.85
C TYR A 424 3.14 -7.07 -23.54
N HIS A 425 2.51 -5.97 -23.97
CA HIS A 425 3.22 -4.71 -24.14
C HIS A 425 2.74 -3.74 -23.05
N SER A 426 3.60 -3.46 -22.08
CA SER A 426 3.48 -2.32 -21.21
C SER A 426 3.79 -1.07 -22.00
N SER A 427 2.80 -0.24 -22.30
CA SER A 427 3.04 1.14 -22.71
C SER A 427 3.35 1.93 -21.42
N GLY A 428 4.56 2.51 -21.40
CA GLY A 428 5.11 3.35 -20.33
C GLY A 428 4.34 4.64 -20.05
#